data_f7484ff48f731b213541df26497a8036
#
_entry.id   f7484ff48f731b213541df26497a8036
#
_cell.length_a   1.000
_cell.length_b   1.000
_cell.length_c   1.000
_cell.angle_alpha   90.00
_cell.angle_beta   90.00
_cell.angle_gamma   90.00
#
_symmetry.space_group_name_H-M   'P 1'
#
loop_
_entity.id
_entity.type
_entity.pdbx_description
1 polymer ?
#
loop_
_entity_poly.entity_id
_entity_poly.type
_entity_poly.pdbx_seq_one_letter_code
_entity_poly.pdbx_strand_id
1 'polypeptide(L)'
;MVFAVVVGALAWSTPAQAHGTVVGPATRAYQCWKTWGNNHTNPAMQTQDPMCWQAFQANSDTMWNWMSALRDGLGGQFQARTPDGTLCSNNLSRNASLDRPGPWKTTTIGNNFSIHLYDQASHGADYFRVYVSKQGFNPKTQTLGWGNLDFITQTGRFAPAQNITFPVQTSGYTGHHIVFVIWQASHLDQTYMWCSDVDFG
;
A
#
# COMPACT_ATOMS: atom_id res chain seq x y z
N MET A 1 21.02 -48.01 -35.62
CA MET A 1 20.60 -46.59 -35.50
C MET A 1 19.92 -46.41 -34.18
N VAL A 2 20.54 -45.68 -33.26
CA VAL A 2 20.00 -45.40 -31.91
C VAL A 2 19.43 -43.98 -31.96
N PHE A 3 18.11 -43.84 -31.81
CA PHE A 3 17.48 -42.52 -31.72
C PHE A 3 17.56 -42.04 -30.27
N ALA A 4 18.31 -40.98 -30.05
CA ALA A 4 18.31 -40.28 -28.76
C ALA A 4 17.09 -39.36 -28.71
N VAL A 5 16.17 -39.65 -27.82
CA VAL A 5 15.03 -38.76 -27.49
C VAL A 5 15.52 -37.71 -26.51
N VAL A 6 15.64 -36.45 -26.95
CA VAL A 6 15.92 -35.31 -26.10
C VAL A 6 14.60 -34.88 -25.47
N VAL A 7 14.40 -35.18 -24.21
CA VAL A 7 13.27 -34.67 -23.42
C VAL A 7 13.63 -33.24 -22.94
N GLY A 8 13.11 -32.23 -23.63
CA GLY A 8 13.22 -30.84 -23.20
C GLY A 8 12.39 -30.63 -21.94
N ALA A 9 13.03 -30.30 -20.82
CA ALA A 9 12.36 -29.86 -19.60
C ALA A 9 11.80 -28.44 -19.83
N LEU A 10 10.49 -28.31 -19.95
CA LEU A 10 9.80 -27.04 -19.93
C LEU A 10 9.88 -26.53 -18.47
N ALA A 11 10.77 -25.60 -18.22
CA ALA A 11 10.80 -24.86 -16.96
C ALA A 11 9.55 -23.95 -16.91
N TRP A 12 8.58 -24.35 -16.13
CA TRP A 12 7.45 -23.49 -15.81
C TRP A 12 7.97 -22.41 -14.84
N SER A 13 8.15 -21.20 -15.37
CA SER A 13 8.38 -20.04 -14.52
C SER A 13 7.07 -19.75 -13.77
N THR A 14 7.03 -20.07 -12.48
CA THR A 14 5.96 -19.52 -11.62
C THR A 14 6.07 -18.01 -11.68
N PRO A 15 4.96 -17.29 -11.92
CA PRO A 15 5.00 -15.85 -11.85
C PRO A 15 5.49 -15.46 -10.43
N ALA A 16 6.57 -14.71 -10.37
CA ALA A 16 7.05 -14.14 -9.11
C ALA A 16 5.92 -13.25 -8.60
N GLN A 17 5.25 -13.67 -7.53
CA GLN A 17 4.25 -12.81 -6.89
C GLN A 17 5.01 -11.66 -6.27
N ALA A 18 4.81 -10.47 -6.82
CA ALA A 18 5.36 -9.25 -6.30
C ALA A 18 4.78 -8.98 -4.90
N HIS A 19 5.65 -8.88 -3.90
CA HIS A 19 5.27 -8.61 -2.52
C HIS A 19 6.05 -7.40 -2.03
N GLY A 20 5.37 -6.27 -1.94
CA GLY A 20 5.96 -5.05 -1.42
C GLY A 20 4.92 -4.15 -0.75
N THR A 21 5.36 -3.27 0.12
CA THR A 21 4.53 -2.23 0.73
C THR A 21 5.36 -1.06 1.22
N VAL A 22 4.73 0.09 1.39
CA VAL A 22 5.31 1.21 2.10
C VAL A 22 5.33 0.88 3.60
N VAL A 23 6.54 0.85 4.18
CA VAL A 23 6.79 0.58 5.60
C VAL A 23 7.03 1.86 6.40
N GLY A 24 7.30 2.98 5.73
CA GLY A 24 7.46 4.30 6.33
C GLY A 24 6.96 5.43 5.42
N PRO A 25 5.95 6.21 5.85
CA PRO A 25 5.02 5.96 6.94
C PRO A 25 4.23 4.67 6.73
N ALA A 26 3.96 3.93 7.81
CA ALA A 26 3.39 2.59 7.73
C ALA A 26 2.00 2.59 7.10
N THR A 27 1.78 1.72 6.10
CA THR A 27 0.45 1.50 5.53
C THR A 27 -0.49 0.84 6.54
N ARG A 28 -1.82 1.00 6.37
CA ARG A 28 -2.84 0.42 7.26
C ARG A 28 -2.61 -1.08 7.51
N ALA A 29 -2.43 -1.85 6.44
CA ALA A 29 -2.21 -3.30 6.55
C ALA A 29 -0.89 -3.63 7.27
N TYR A 30 0.20 -2.95 6.91
CA TYR A 30 1.50 -3.15 7.55
C TYR A 30 1.51 -2.75 9.02
N GLN A 31 0.85 -1.64 9.37
CA GLN A 31 0.71 -1.19 10.76
C GLN A 31 -0.01 -2.24 11.62
N CYS A 32 -1.08 -2.83 11.11
CA CYS A 32 -1.81 -3.90 11.79
C CYS A 32 -0.93 -5.14 11.98
N TRP A 33 -0.26 -5.59 10.93
CA TRP A 33 0.64 -6.74 11.01
C TRP A 33 1.82 -6.49 11.98
N LYS A 34 2.45 -5.34 11.87
CA LYS A 34 3.59 -4.97 12.73
C LYS A 34 3.21 -4.96 14.22
N THR A 35 2.01 -4.48 14.53
CA THR A 35 1.56 -4.34 15.92
C THR A 35 0.98 -5.64 16.47
N TRP A 36 0.19 -6.37 15.67
CA TRP A 36 -0.66 -7.46 16.14
C TRP A 36 -0.34 -8.82 15.53
N GLY A 37 0.51 -8.92 14.49
CA GLY A 37 0.79 -10.18 13.80
C GLY A 37 1.19 -11.32 14.74
N ASN A 38 2.06 -11.06 15.71
CA ASN A 38 2.48 -12.05 16.70
C ASN A 38 1.52 -12.18 17.89
N ASN A 39 0.45 -11.38 17.96
CA ASN A 39 -0.50 -11.31 19.07
C ASN A 39 -1.94 -11.07 18.59
N HIS A 40 -2.28 -11.63 17.44
CA HIS A 40 -3.56 -11.38 16.73
C HIS A 40 -4.81 -11.90 17.48
N THR A 41 -4.62 -12.83 18.42
CA THR A 41 -5.70 -13.36 19.25
C THR A 41 -5.96 -12.56 20.52
N ASN A 42 -5.14 -11.53 20.80
CA ASN A 42 -5.28 -10.71 21.99
C ASN A 42 -6.56 -9.85 21.91
N PRO A 43 -7.51 -10.02 22.83
CA PRO A 43 -8.77 -9.25 22.83
C PRO A 43 -8.56 -7.74 23.01
N ALA A 44 -7.39 -7.32 23.54
CA ALA A 44 -7.04 -5.92 23.66
C ALA A 44 -6.98 -5.18 22.31
N MET A 45 -6.75 -5.89 21.19
CA MET A 45 -6.80 -5.29 19.85
C MET A 45 -8.13 -4.57 19.61
N GLN A 46 -9.26 -5.13 20.07
CA GLN A 46 -10.58 -4.56 19.88
C GLN A 46 -10.70 -3.14 20.46
N THR A 47 -10.08 -2.89 21.60
CA THR A 47 -10.15 -1.60 22.30
C THR A 47 -8.97 -0.69 22.02
N GLN A 48 -7.78 -1.25 21.86
CA GLN A 48 -6.56 -0.46 21.65
C GLN A 48 -6.30 -0.10 20.19
N ASP A 49 -6.87 -0.88 19.25
CA ASP A 49 -6.70 -0.67 17.82
C ASP A 49 -7.94 -1.15 17.05
N PRO A 50 -9.09 -0.49 17.24
CA PRO A 50 -10.37 -0.95 16.70
C PRO A 50 -10.37 -1.05 15.18
N MET A 51 -9.53 -0.28 14.49
CA MET A 51 -9.46 -0.33 13.04
C MET A 51 -8.72 -1.56 12.53
N CYS A 52 -7.63 -1.97 13.17
CA CYS A 52 -6.98 -3.25 12.90
C CYS A 52 -7.88 -4.43 13.29
N TRP A 53 -8.59 -4.32 14.41
CA TRP A 53 -9.55 -5.34 14.82
C TRP A 53 -10.64 -5.56 13.77
N GLN A 54 -11.33 -4.49 13.33
CA GLN A 54 -12.39 -4.60 12.34
C GLN A 54 -11.87 -5.13 11.00
N ALA A 55 -10.65 -4.76 10.60
CA ALA A 55 -10.03 -5.24 9.37
C ALA A 55 -9.72 -6.74 9.47
N PHE A 56 -9.13 -7.18 10.58
CA PHE A 56 -8.82 -8.58 10.85
C PHE A 56 -10.07 -9.46 10.94
N GLN A 57 -11.14 -8.98 11.60
CA GLN A 57 -12.40 -9.70 11.67
C GLN A 57 -13.12 -9.79 10.32
N ALA A 58 -13.01 -8.76 9.48
CA ALA A 58 -13.59 -8.78 8.14
C ALA A 58 -12.87 -9.77 7.22
N ASN A 59 -11.55 -9.79 7.26
CA ASN A 59 -10.70 -10.73 6.55
C ASN A 59 -9.29 -10.72 7.14
N SER A 60 -8.88 -11.80 7.78
CA SER A 60 -7.55 -11.94 8.37
C SER A 60 -6.41 -11.81 7.35
N ASP A 61 -6.66 -12.16 6.08
CA ASP A 61 -5.69 -12.01 4.99
C ASP A 61 -5.23 -10.57 4.80
N THR A 62 -6.06 -9.59 5.15
CA THR A 62 -5.67 -8.17 5.13
C THR A 62 -4.42 -7.89 5.95
N MET A 63 -4.27 -8.55 7.09
CA MET A 63 -3.10 -8.42 7.95
C MET A 63 -1.96 -9.37 7.54
N TRP A 64 -2.28 -10.64 7.21
CA TRP A 64 -1.26 -11.63 6.87
C TRP A 64 -0.60 -11.37 5.52
N ASN A 65 -1.38 -10.88 4.55
CA ASN A 65 -0.91 -10.54 3.21
C ASN A 65 -0.67 -9.02 3.05
N TRP A 66 -0.11 -8.38 4.06
CA TRP A 66 0.13 -6.93 4.12
C TRP A 66 0.97 -6.36 2.96
N MET A 67 1.70 -7.22 2.23
CA MET A 67 2.50 -6.85 1.05
C MET A 67 1.76 -7.04 -0.28
N SER A 68 0.53 -7.56 -0.30
CA SER A 68 -0.11 -8.05 -1.52
C SER A 68 -1.19 -7.14 -2.09
N ALA A 69 -1.07 -5.82 -1.92
CA ALA A 69 -2.02 -4.86 -2.51
C ALA A 69 -1.78 -4.62 -4.02
N LEU A 70 -1.54 -5.68 -4.77
CA LEU A 70 -1.19 -5.69 -6.18
C LEU A 70 -2.43 -5.78 -7.07
N ARG A 71 -2.46 -5.00 -8.14
CA ARG A 71 -3.33 -5.19 -9.32
C ARG A 71 -2.53 -5.12 -10.60
N ASP A 72 -2.84 -6.04 -11.52
CA ASP A 72 -2.24 -6.11 -12.85
C ASP A 72 -3.06 -5.30 -13.88
N GLY A 73 -2.39 -4.82 -14.91
CA GLY A 73 -3.02 -4.32 -16.13
C GLY A 73 -3.76 -3.00 -15.97
N LEU A 74 -3.36 -2.13 -15.01
CA LEU A 74 -4.01 -0.82 -14.88
C LEU A 74 -3.61 0.18 -15.97
N GLY A 75 -2.44 0.00 -16.59
CA GLY A 75 -1.96 0.83 -17.70
C GLY A 75 -1.91 2.31 -17.37
N GLY A 76 -1.66 2.68 -16.11
CA GLY A 76 -1.66 4.06 -15.64
C GLY A 76 -3.06 4.69 -15.49
N GLN A 77 -4.14 3.95 -15.76
CA GLN A 77 -5.53 4.43 -15.69
C GLN A 77 -6.09 4.33 -14.26
N PHE A 78 -5.37 4.84 -13.28
CA PHE A 78 -5.66 4.62 -11.87
C PHE A 78 -7.04 5.11 -11.46
N GLN A 79 -7.40 6.36 -11.81
CA GLN A 79 -8.69 6.94 -11.45
C GLN A 79 -9.87 6.21 -12.11
N ALA A 80 -9.73 5.85 -13.38
CA ALA A 80 -10.78 5.16 -14.12
C ALA A 80 -11.01 3.73 -13.63
N ARG A 81 -9.97 3.10 -13.08
CA ARG A 81 -10.00 1.68 -12.69
C ARG A 81 -10.05 1.44 -11.18
N THR A 82 -9.95 2.48 -10.38
CA THR A 82 -10.05 2.41 -8.91
C THR A 82 -11.07 3.44 -8.44
N PRO A 83 -12.33 3.04 -8.26
CA PRO A 83 -13.40 3.94 -7.87
C PRO A 83 -13.15 4.63 -6.53
N ASP A 84 -13.76 5.79 -6.33
CA ASP A 84 -13.83 6.45 -5.02
C ASP A 84 -14.32 5.48 -3.96
N GLY A 85 -13.74 5.55 -2.77
CA GLY A 85 -14.07 4.66 -1.66
C GLY A 85 -13.34 3.31 -1.70
N THR A 86 -12.47 3.05 -2.70
CA THR A 86 -11.72 1.78 -2.82
C THR A 86 -10.21 1.98 -2.97
N LEU A 87 -9.73 3.18 -2.64
CA LEU A 87 -8.34 3.57 -2.87
C LEU A 87 -7.36 2.82 -1.96
N CYS A 88 -7.69 2.72 -0.66
CA CYS A 88 -6.80 2.08 0.33
C CYS A 88 -6.73 0.57 0.18
N SER A 89 -7.76 -0.05 -0.39
CA SER A 89 -7.78 -1.48 -0.73
C SER A 89 -7.17 -1.78 -2.09
N ASN A 90 -6.85 -0.75 -2.90
CA ASN A 90 -6.56 -0.89 -4.33
C ASN A 90 -7.70 -1.61 -5.09
N ASN A 91 -8.96 -1.36 -4.70
CA ASN A 91 -10.14 -2.02 -5.24
C ASN A 91 -10.07 -3.57 -5.19
N LEU A 92 -9.39 -4.12 -4.19
CA LEU A 92 -9.33 -5.56 -3.92
C LEU A 92 -10.34 -5.91 -2.83
N SER A 93 -11.31 -6.76 -3.14
CA SER A 93 -12.39 -7.14 -2.21
C SER A 93 -11.86 -7.70 -0.89
N ARG A 94 -10.76 -8.47 -0.93
CA ARG A 94 -10.12 -9.00 0.28
C ARG A 94 -9.61 -7.92 1.23
N ASN A 95 -9.30 -6.73 0.71
CA ASN A 95 -8.76 -5.60 1.46
C ASN A 95 -9.80 -4.49 1.73
N ALA A 96 -11.07 -4.69 1.37
CA ALA A 96 -12.10 -3.64 1.43
C ALA A 96 -12.27 -3.00 2.82
N SER A 97 -11.91 -3.72 3.88
CA SER A 97 -11.91 -3.19 5.25
C SER A 97 -10.91 -2.06 5.47
N LEU A 98 -9.86 -1.96 4.62
CA LEU A 98 -8.89 -0.87 4.67
C LEU A 98 -9.44 0.47 4.16
N ASP A 99 -10.54 0.46 3.42
CA ASP A 99 -11.18 1.69 2.93
C ASP A 99 -12.05 2.38 3.98
N ARG A 100 -12.39 1.68 5.07
CA ARG A 100 -13.28 2.23 6.09
C ARG A 100 -12.67 3.44 6.77
N PRO A 101 -13.42 4.56 6.89
CA PRO A 101 -13.02 5.68 7.74
C PRO A 101 -13.03 5.25 9.20
N GLY A 102 -12.18 5.88 10.01
CA GLY A 102 -12.10 5.55 11.43
C GLY A 102 -10.81 6.02 12.08
N PRO A 103 -10.65 5.77 13.39
CA PRO A 103 -9.46 6.18 14.14
C PRO A 103 -8.27 5.23 13.88
N TRP A 104 -7.84 5.14 12.61
CA TRP A 104 -6.60 4.45 12.28
C TRP A 104 -5.42 5.06 13.03
N LYS A 105 -4.49 4.23 13.47
CA LYS A 105 -3.26 4.71 14.12
C LYS A 105 -2.40 5.48 13.13
N THR A 106 -1.91 6.63 13.55
CA THR A 106 -1.10 7.52 12.73
C THR A 106 0.40 7.32 12.98
N THR A 107 1.19 7.61 11.95
CA THR A 107 2.63 7.87 12.08
C THR A 107 2.83 9.38 12.14
N THR A 108 3.48 9.90 13.19
CA THR A 108 3.81 11.33 13.26
C THR A 108 4.89 11.65 12.23
N ILE A 109 4.64 12.65 11.39
CA ILE A 109 5.56 13.17 10.37
C ILE A 109 5.54 14.68 10.35
N GLY A 110 6.56 15.31 9.76
CA GLY A 110 6.55 16.73 9.41
C GLY A 110 6.23 16.94 7.93
N ASN A 111 6.19 18.21 7.49
CA ASN A 111 6.00 18.54 6.08
C ASN A 111 7.19 18.14 5.17
N ASN A 112 8.30 17.71 5.76
CA ASN A 112 9.42 17.04 5.08
C ASN A 112 9.52 15.63 5.66
N PHE A 113 9.22 14.63 4.84
CA PHE A 113 9.27 13.22 5.24
C PHE A 113 9.82 12.34 4.12
N SER A 114 9.99 11.07 4.36
CA SER A 114 10.40 10.10 3.34
C SER A 114 9.38 8.99 3.19
N ILE A 115 9.20 8.52 1.97
CA ILE A 115 8.54 7.24 1.70
C ILE A 115 9.62 6.16 1.72
N HIS A 116 9.35 5.10 2.47
CA HIS A 116 10.20 3.91 2.50
C HIS A 116 9.40 2.71 2.04
N LEU A 117 9.72 2.18 0.86
CA LEU A 117 9.18 0.94 0.32
C LEU A 117 10.08 -0.23 0.76
N TYR A 118 9.45 -1.31 1.21
CA TYR A 118 10.04 -2.64 1.27
C TYR A 118 9.48 -3.48 0.12
N ASP A 119 10.33 -3.98 -0.76
CA ASP A 119 10.00 -4.81 -1.91
C ASP A 119 10.75 -6.15 -1.79
N GLN A 120 10.06 -7.17 -1.33
CA GLN A 120 10.65 -8.48 -1.04
C GLN A 120 11.36 -9.10 -2.26
N ALA A 121 10.84 -8.85 -3.45
CA ALA A 121 11.34 -9.45 -4.68
C ALA A 121 12.21 -8.50 -5.53
N SER A 122 12.45 -7.27 -5.04
CA SER A 122 13.33 -6.29 -5.68
C SER A 122 12.93 -5.95 -7.12
N HIS A 123 11.65 -5.60 -7.36
CA HIS A 123 11.14 -5.32 -8.72
C HIS A 123 11.58 -3.96 -9.27
N GLY A 124 11.96 -3.00 -8.38
CA GLY A 124 12.16 -1.62 -8.74
C GLY A 124 10.85 -0.88 -9.04
N ALA A 125 10.96 0.34 -9.52
CA ALA A 125 9.81 1.17 -9.86
C ALA A 125 10.03 1.93 -11.17
N ASP A 126 8.99 2.02 -12.00
CA ASP A 126 8.97 3.02 -13.07
C ASP A 126 8.75 4.41 -12.47
N TYR A 127 7.87 4.50 -11.47
CA TYR A 127 7.64 5.69 -10.65
C TYR A 127 6.84 5.37 -9.39
N PHE A 128 6.89 6.31 -8.46
CA PHE A 128 5.90 6.45 -7.40
C PHE A 128 5.10 7.73 -7.62
N ARG A 129 3.79 7.69 -7.35
CA ARG A 129 2.97 8.89 -7.17
C ARG A 129 2.58 9.02 -5.71
N VAL A 130 2.78 10.19 -5.16
CA VAL A 130 2.43 10.50 -3.77
C VAL A 130 1.35 11.55 -3.74
N TYR A 131 0.33 11.30 -2.97
CA TYR A 131 -0.78 12.20 -2.69
C TYR A 131 -0.95 12.35 -1.18
N VAL A 132 -1.52 13.47 -0.76
CA VAL A 132 -1.95 13.69 0.63
C VAL A 132 -3.43 14.07 0.60
N SER A 133 -4.20 13.59 1.57
CA SER A 133 -5.60 14.03 1.67
C SER A 133 -5.65 15.54 1.94
N LYS A 134 -6.61 16.23 1.31
CA LYS A 134 -6.76 17.68 1.39
C LYS A 134 -6.95 18.15 2.82
N GLN A 135 -6.44 19.34 3.14
CA GLN A 135 -6.72 20.01 4.40
C GLN A 135 -8.24 20.15 4.57
N GLY A 136 -8.75 19.74 5.75
CA GLY A 136 -10.19 19.67 6.04
C GLY A 136 -10.85 18.32 5.72
N PHE A 137 -10.21 17.40 5.00
CA PHE A 137 -10.66 16.01 4.92
C PHE A 137 -10.51 15.33 6.28
N ASN A 138 -11.55 14.63 6.73
CA ASN A 138 -11.52 13.93 8.02
C ASN A 138 -11.43 12.40 7.81
N PRO A 139 -10.24 11.80 7.96
CA PRO A 139 -10.04 10.34 7.78
C PRO A 139 -10.86 9.47 8.73
N LYS A 140 -11.32 10.04 9.85
CA LYS A 140 -12.09 9.30 10.85
C LYS A 140 -13.56 9.11 10.47
N THR A 141 -14.08 9.97 9.58
CA THR A 141 -15.52 10.00 9.25
C THR A 141 -15.83 9.99 7.77
N GLN A 142 -14.85 10.26 6.92
CA GLN A 142 -15.03 10.37 5.47
C GLN A 142 -14.27 9.27 4.73
N THR A 143 -14.92 8.68 3.75
CA THR A 143 -14.30 7.71 2.84
C THR A 143 -13.46 8.43 1.81
N LEU A 144 -12.24 7.94 1.55
CA LEU A 144 -11.30 8.57 0.65
C LEU A 144 -11.73 8.37 -0.82
N GLY A 145 -11.79 9.47 -1.56
CA GLY A 145 -11.95 9.49 -3.01
C GLY A 145 -10.87 10.33 -3.67
N TRP A 146 -10.72 10.24 -4.99
CA TRP A 146 -9.73 11.01 -5.75
C TRP A 146 -9.89 12.52 -5.59
N GLY A 147 -11.15 13.00 -5.47
CA GLY A 147 -11.44 14.40 -5.22
C GLY A 147 -10.96 14.93 -3.87
N ASN A 148 -10.64 14.05 -2.93
CA ASN A 148 -10.14 14.39 -1.60
C ASN A 148 -8.60 14.43 -1.53
N LEU A 149 -7.89 14.19 -2.64
CA LEU A 149 -6.43 14.09 -2.69
C LEU A 149 -5.82 15.30 -3.39
N ASP A 150 -4.73 15.81 -2.82
CA ASP A 150 -3.78 16.68 -3.48
C ASP A 150 -2.63 15.83 -4.03
N PHE A 151 -2.30 16.00 -5.31
CA PHE A 151 -1.12 15.39 -5.89
C PHE A 151 0.12 16.14 -5.42
N ILE A 152 1.07 15.44 -4.81
CA ILE A 152 2.28 16.03 -4.24
C ILE A 152 3.45 15.89 -5.21
N THR A 153 3.75 14.65 -5.64
CA THR A 153 4.90 14.41 -6.51
C THR A 153 4.80 13.09 -7.25
N GLN A 154 5.54 12.99 -8.34
CA GLN A 154 5.87 11.75 -9.02
C GLN A 154 7.39 11.63 -9.11
N THR A 155 7.92 10.48 -8.74
CA THR A 155 9.36 10.20 -8.87
C THR A 155 9.73 9.80 -10.29
N GLY A 156 11.02 9.75 -10.57
CA GLY A 156 11.58 9.00 -11.69
C GLY A 156 11.68 7.51 -11.37
N ARG A 157 12.38 6.79 -12.26
CA ARG A 157 12.60 5.35 -12.15
C ARG A 157 13.60 5.01 -11.06
N PHE A 158 13.34 3.89 -10.36
CA PHE A 158 14.27 3.24 -9.44
C PHE A 158 14.70 1.88 -9.98
N ALA A 159 15.99 1.59 -9.88
CA ALA A 159 16.51 0.26 -10.16
C ALA A 159 15.94 -0.78 -9.17
N PRO A 160 15.92 -2.06 -9.55
CA PRO A 160 15.56 -3.15 -8.65
C PRO A 160 16.33 -3.09 -7.32
N ALA A 161 15.61 -3.04 -6.21
CA ALA A 161 16.17 -3.01 -4.87
C ALA A 161 15.11 -3.45 -3.85
N GLN A 162 15.54 -4.13 -2.80
CA GLN A 162 14.63 -4.56 -1.74
C GLN A 162 14.10 -3.37 -0.91
N ASN A 163 14.89 -2.32 -0.80
CA ASN A 163 14.53 -1.10 -0.07
C ASN A 163 14.71 0.11 -0.96
N ILE A 164 13.65 0.87 -1.14
CA ILE A 164 13.66 2.13 -1.89
C ILE A 164 13.18 3.23 -0.95
N THR A 165 13.99 4.29 -0.81
CA THR A 165 13.64 5.44 0.02
C THR A 165 13.80 6.71 -0.78
N PHE A 166 12.82 7.62 -0.70
CA PHE A 166 12.88 8.92 -1.36
C PHE A 166 12.19 9.99 -0.52
N PRO A 167 12.67 11.24 -0.58
CA PRO A 167 12.10 12.35 0.16
C PRO A 167 10.81 12.85 -0.49
N VAL A 168 9.92 13.37 0.36
CA VAL A 168 8.68 14.06 -0.02
C VAL A 168 8.61 15.38 0.73
N GLN A 169 8.31 16.46 0.04
CA GLN A 169 8.12 17.78 0.61
C GLN A 169 6.69 18.24 0.39
N THR A 170 6.07 18.67 1.47
CA THR A 170 4.74 19.29 1.49
C THR A 170 4.82 20.62 2.24
N SER A 171 3.73 21.35 2.31
CA SER A 171 3.63 22.56 3.13
C SER A 171 2.19 22.80 3.56
N GLY A 172 2.03 23.32 4.77
CA GLY A 172 0.73 23.76 5.28
C GLY A 172 -0.21 22.65 5.75
N TYR A 173 0.23 21.39 5.75
CA TYR A 173 -0.55 20.31 6.35
C TYR A 173 -0.34 20.26 7.85
N THR A 174 -1.44 20.03 8.58
CA THR A 174 -1.45 19.86 10.04
C THR A 174 -2.51 18.85 10.45
N GLY A 175 -2.23 18.04 11.48
CA GLY A 175 -3.16 17.05 12.00
C GLY A 175 -3.25 15.77 11.16
N HIS A 176 -4.36 15.03 11.34
CA HIS A 176 -4.54 13.70 10.75
C HIS A 176 -4.87 13.76 9.26
N HIS A 177 -4.01 13.15 8.46
CA HIS A 177 -4.15 12.99 7.02
C HIS A 177 -3.90 11.56 6.56
N ILE A 178 -4.23 11.28 5.30
CA ILE A 178 -3.84 10.06 4.61
C ILE A 178 -2.77 10.41 3.57
N VAL A 179 -1.60 9.79 3.68
CA VAL A 179 -0.62 9.72 2.59
C VAL A 179 -1.01 8.53 1.72
N PHE A 180 -1.39 8.80 0.47
CA PHE A 180 -1.75 7.78 -0.51
C PHE A 180 -0.63 7.63 -1.52
N VAL A 181 -0.13 6.41 -1.67
CA VAL A 181 1.01 6.10 -2.54
C VAL A 181 0.60 5.10 -3.60
N ILE A 182 0.94 5.40 -4.85
CA ILE A 182 0.88 4.47 -5.97
C ILE A 182 2.31 4.10 -6.34
N TRP A 183 2.60 2.81 -6.39
CA TRP A 183 3.84 2.26 -6.93
C TRP A 183 3.55 1.52 -8.23
N GLN A 184 4.15 1.97 -9.33
CA GLN A 184 4.19 1.25 -10.59
C GLN A 184 5.51 0.47 -10.66
N ALA A 185 5.43 -0.85 -10.56
CA ALA A 185 6.59 -1.72 -10.64
C ALA A 185 7.20 -1.70 -12.06
N SER A 186 8.54 -1.86 -12.16
CA SER A 186 9.24 -1.66 -13.43
C SER A 186 9.36 -2.90 -14.32
N HIS A 187 8.98 -4.06 -13.82
CA HIS A 187 9.16 -5.33 -14.55
C HIS A 187 7.90 -5.79 -15.31
N LEU A 188 6.72 -5.38 -14.85
CA LEU A 188 5.41 -5.71 -15.44
C LEU A 188 4.43 -4.56 -15.18
N ASP A 189 3.26 -4.55 -15.85
CA ASP A 189 2.18 -3.60 -15.51
C ASP A 189 1.51 -4.01 -14.19
N GLN A 190 2.28 -3.89 -13.11
CA GLN A 190 1.87 -4.18 -11.75
C GLN A 190 1.82 -2.90 -10.93
N THR A 191 0.66 -2.62 -10.37
CA THR A 191 0.40 -1.40 -9.61
C THR A 191 -0.02 -1.74 -8.18
N TYR A 192 0.61 -1.08 -7.23
CA TYR A 192 0.24 -1.12 -5.82
C TYR A 192 -0.30 0.23 -5.38
N MET A 193 -1.30 0.21 -4.53
CA MET A 193 -1.87 1.42 -3.93
C MET A 193 -2.07 1.20 -2.44
N TRP A 194 -1.67 2.20 -1.64
CA TRP A 194 -1.76 2.11 -0.18
C TRP A 194 -2.11 3.43 0.46
N CYS A 195 -2.78 3.33 1.59
CA CYS A 195 -3.02 4.43 2.52
C CYS A 195 -2.16 4.26 3.78
N SER A 196 -1.49 5.32 4.16
CA SER A 196 -0.81 5.48 5.45
C SER A 196 -1.46 6.63 6.20
N ASP A 197 -1.99 6.36 7.38
CA ASP A 197 -2.51 7.43 8.24
C ASP A 197 -1.35 8.12 8.95
N VAL A 198 -1.32 9.44 8.84
CA VAL A 198 -0.23 10.27 9.36
C VAL A 198 -0.78 11.43 10.18
N ASP A 199 0.03 11.94 11.11
CA ASP A 199 -0.24 13.17 11.84
C ASP A 199 0.89 14.17 11.54
N PHE A 200 0.53 15.23 10.84
CA PHE A 200 1.42 16.37 10.62
C PHE A 200 1.37 17.24 11.89
N GLY A 201 2.33 17.03 12.76
CA GLY A 201 2.45 17.73 14.04
C GLY A 201 2.57 19.25 13.95
#